data_1700ed3a59761e15d0ad9aaf6ee71be3
#
_entry.id   1700ed3a59761e15d0ad9aaf6ee71be3
#
_cell.length_a   1.000
_cell.length_b   1.000
_cell.length_c   1.000
_cell.angle_alpha   90.00
_cell.angle_beta   90.00
_cell.angle_gamma   90.00
#
_symmetry.space_group_name_H-M   'P 1'
#
loop_
_entity.id
_entity.type
_entity.pdbx_description
1 polymer ?
#
loop_
_entity_poly.entity_id
_entity_poly.type
_entity_poly.pdbx_seq_one_letter_code
_entity_poly.pdbx_strand_id
1 'polypeptide(L)'
;MSRIVTNASNIQLLYEDNHLIAVNKRIGDIVQGDKTKDKPLSEILKGYIKHKYNKPGAVFLGVTHRIDRPTSGIVVFAKTSKALYRMNLLFQEKCIHKIYWAIVKNKPIKSKDTLIHWLKKNPKTNTTKAYPKEIKDSKKAILHYEVVKQLKTYCHLEVVLKTGRSHQIRSQLAYIGSPIKGDLKYGFDRSNKNGGIHLHAKCIEFTHPVSKKMIKIEANLPSDVIWDECSKIKAQ
;
A
#
# COMPACT_ATOMS: atom_id res chain seq x y z
N MET A 1 7.46 21.40 -2.22
CA MET A 1 8.65 20.54 -2.35
C MET A 1 8.53 19.77 -3.65
N SER A 2 9.59 19.70 -4.44
CA SER A 2 9.68 18.88 -5.65
C SER A 2 9.59 17.39 -5.28
N ARG A 3 9.03 16.56 -6.16
CA ARG A 3 8.94 15.12 -5.97
C ARG A 3 10.35 14.51 -5.92
N ILE A 4 10.68 13.77 -4.85
CA ILE A 4 11.92 13.01 -4.79
C ILE A 4 11.77 11.80 -5.70
N VAL A 5 12.62 11.70 -6.72
CA VAL A 5 12.68 10.53 -7.60
C VAL A 5 13.52 9.44 -6.94
N THR A 6 12.93 8.26 -6.75
CA THR A 6 13.64 7.12 -6.16
C THR A 6 14.67 6.56 -7.13
N ASN A 7 15.88 6.32 -6.63
CA ASN A 7 16.98 5.68 -7.33
C ASN A 7 17.73 4.72 -6.38
N ALA A 8 18.77 4.06 -6.87
CA ALA A 8 19.49 3.04 -6.08
C ALA A 8 20.18 3.57 -4.82
N SER A 9 20.57 4.86 -4.79
CA SER A 9 21.27 5.47 -3.64
C SER A 9 20.31 5.99 -2.55
N ASN A 10 19.04 6.24 -2.88
CA ASN A 10 18.07 6.82 -1.94
C ASN A 10 16.87 5.91 -1.62
N ILE A 11 16.96 4.62 -1.95
CA ILE A 11 15.95 3.61 -1.59
C ILE A 11 15.78 3.59 -0.06
N GLN A 12 14.54 3.63 0.40
CA GLN A 12 14.21 3.45 1.82
C GLN A 12 14.01 1.95 2.11
N LEU A 13 15.12 1.27 2.43
CA LEU A 13 15.11 -0.15 2.74
C LEU A 13 14.54 -0.37 4.15
N LEU A 14 13.60 -1.32 4.28
CA LEU A 14 12.97 -1.69 5.56
C LEU A 14 13.41 -3.07 6.05
N TYR A 15 13.63 -3.99 5.10
CA TYR A 15 14.03 -5.36 5.40
C TYR A 15 14.80 -5.95 4.21
N GLU A 16 15.83 -6.73 4.48
CA GLU A 16 16.51 -7.50 3.45
C GLU A 16 17.15 -8.77 4.05
N ASP A 17 16.92 -9.88 3.38
CA ASP A 17 17.65 -11.13 3.59
C ASP A 17 17.98 -11.81 2.26
N ASN A 18 18.31 -13.11 2.27
CA ASN A 18 18.64 -13.86 1.06
C ASN A 18 17.43 -14.10 0.15
N HIS A 19 16.21 -13.97 0.65
CA HIS A 19 14.98 -14.39 -0.02
C HIS A 19 14.02 -13.24 -0.31
N LEU A 20 13.99 -12.23 0.54
CA LEU A 20 13.06 -11.11 0.49
C LEU A 20 13.78 -9.78 0.59
N ILE A 21 13.17 -8.75 0.03
CA ILE A 21 13.55 -7.35 0.23
C ILE A 21 12.28 -6.50 0.34
N ALA A 22 12.19 -5.63 1.33
CA ALA A 22 11.08 -4.74 1.53
C ALA A 22 11.53 -3.28 1.58
N VAL A 23 10.75 -2.41 0.96
CA VAL A 23 11.03 -0.98 0.89
C VAL A 23 9.84 -0.15 1.31
N ASN A 24 10.10 1.05 1.81
CA ASN A 24 9.11 2.09 1.99
C ASN A 24 8.95 2.87 0.67
N LYS A 25 7.95 2.49 -0.13
CA LYS A 25 7.66 3.13 -1.41
C LYS A 25 7.24 4.58 -1.20
N ARG A 26 7.86 5.52 -1.91
CA ARG A 26 7.43 6.91 -1.93
C ARG A 26 6.17 7.10 -2.79
N ILE A 27 5.47 8.20 -2.52
CA ILE A 27 4.40 8.70 -3.38
C ILE A 27 4.96 8.93 -4.79
N GLY A 28 4.20 8.47 -5.80
CA GLY A 28 4.56 8.63 -7.20
C GLY A 28 5.43 7.52 -7.79
N ASP A 29 6.11 6.71 -6.98
CA ASP A 29 6.82 5.53 -7.48
C ASP A 29 5.81 4.46 -7.95
N ILE A 30 6.18 3.74 -9.02
CA ILE A 30 5.45 2.56 -9.47
C ILE A 30 6.20 1.30 -9.04
N VAL A 31 5.45 0.28 -8.64
CA VAL A 31 6.06 -0.98 -8.16
C VAL A 31 6.57 -1.82 -9.33
N GLN A 32 5.81 -1.83 -10.41
CA GLN A 32 6.04 -2.61 -11.63
C GLN A 32 5.82 -1.70 -12.84
N GLY A 33 6.45 -1.99 -13.95
CA GLY A 33 6.30 -1.22 -15.19
C GLY A 33 4.83 -1.11 -15.63
N ASP A 34 4.46 0.08 -16.06
CA ASP A 34 3.15 0.42 -16.61
C ASP A 34 3.27 1.26 -17.89
N LYS A 35 2.15 1.76 -18.42
CA LYS A 35 2.10 2.58 -19.63
C LYS A 35 2.80 3.94 -19.51
N THR A 36 3.18 4.39 -18.32
CA THR A 36 3.84 5.69 -18.11
C THR A 36 5.32 5.68 -18.49
N LYS A 37 5.92 4.49 -18.64
CA LYS A 37 7.35 4.28 -18.92
C LYS A 37 8.28 4.79 -17.81
N ASP A 38 7.76 5.19 -16.66
CA ASP A 38 8.59 5.52 -15.49
C ASP A 38 9.35 4.25 -15.05
N LYS A 39 10.58 4.44 -14.57
CA LYS A 39 11.39 3.33 -14.05
C LYS A 39 10.77 2.75 -12.79
N PRO A 40 10.32 1.48 -12.78
CA PRO A 40 9.65 0.91 -11.62
C PRO A 40 10.64 0.55 -10.50
N LEU A 41 10.13 0.46 -9.27
CA LEU A 41 10.92 0.04 -8.10
C LEU A 41 11.57 -1.33 -8.31
N SER A 42 10.92 -2.25 -9.00
CA SER A 42 11.50 -3.56 -9.32
C SER A 42 12.83 -3.43 -10.08
N GLU A 43 12.94 -2.52 -11.06
CA GLU A 43 14.17 -2.32 -11.83
C GLU A 43 15.23 -1.52 -11.03
N ILE A 44 14.80 -0.56 -10.21
CA ILE A 44 15.70 0.18 -9.34
C ILE A 44 16.34 -0.77 -8.31
N LEU A 45 15.54 -1.65 -7.71
CA LEU A 45 16.00 -2.65 -6.74
C LEU A 45 16.91 -3.72 -7.37
N LYS A 46 16.64 -4.15 -8.62
CA LYS A 46 17.56 -5.04 -9.34
C LYS A 46 18.94 -4.40 -9.48
N GLY A 47 18.99 -3.11 -9.84
CA GLY A 47 20.23 -2.34 -9.91
C GLY A 47 20.95 -2.25 -8.56
N TYR A 48 20.21 -1.96 -7.48
CA TYR A 48 20.73 -1.94 -6.11
C TYR A 48 21.33 -3.30 -5.72
N ILE A 49 20.61 -4.40 -5.92
CA ILE A 49 21.07 -5.76 -5.59
C ILE A 49 22.30 -6.14 -6.44
N LYS A 50 22.30 -5.80 -7.73
CA LYS A 50 23.43 -6.07 -8.62
C LYS A 50 24.70 -5.41 -8.11
N HIS A 51 24.61 -4.13 -7.76
CA HIS A 51 25.74 -3.35 -7.26
C HIS A 51 26.20 -3.84 -5.87
N LYS A 52 25.26 -3.99 -4.92
CA LYS A 52 25.57 -4.38 -3.53
C LYS A 52 26.27 -5.73 -3.42
N TYR A 53 25.90 -6.69 -4.28
CA TYR A 53 26.42 -8.06 -4.25
C TYR A 53 27.38 -8.40 -5.40
N ASN A 54 27.83 -7.39 -6.16
CA ASN A 54 28.75 -7.54 -7.31
C ASN A 54 28.32 -8.66 -8.26
N LYS A 55 26.99 -8.76 -8.56
CA LYS A 55 26.48 -9.83 -9.39
C LYS A 55 26.86 -9.63 -10.87
N PRO A 56 27.52 -10.60 -11.52
CA PRO A 56 27.99 -10.44 -12.90
C PRO A 56 26.84 -10.46 -13.92
N GLY A 57 25.76 -11.20 -13.63
CA GLY A 57 24.64 -11.41 -14.53
C GLY A 57 23.38 -10.61 -14.22
N ALA A 58 22.26 -11.06 -14.78
CA ALA A 58 20.94 -10.52 -14.49
C ALA A 58 20.49 -10.87 -13.08
N VAL A 59 19.81 -9.91 -12.44
CA VAL A 59 19.25 -10.10 -11.09
C VAL A 59 17.79 -10.45 -11.20
N PHE A 60 17.39 -11.57 -10.62
CA PHE A 60 15.97 -11.90 -10.42
C PHE A 60 15.40 -11.07 -9.28
N LEU A 61 14.22 -10.48 -9.49
CA LEU A 61 13.40 -9.87 -8.47
C LEU A 61 11.93 -10.01 -8.83
N GLY A 62 11.18 -10.76 -8.02
CA GLY A 62 9.76 -11.01 -8.19
C GLY A 62 8.90 -10.02 -7.41
N VAL A 63 7.86 -9.50 -8.08
CA VAL A 63 6.85 -8.62 -7.45
C VAL A 63 5.82 -9.49 -6.76
N THR A 64 5.74 -9.46 -5.42
CA THR A 64 4.78 -10.27 -4.64
C THR A 64 3.43 -9.59 -4.52
N HIS A 65 3.40 -8.27 -4.40
CA HIS A 65 2.19 -7.44 -4.35
C HIS A 65 2.49 -6.01 -4.79
N ARG A 66 1.43 -5.22 -4.93
CA ARG A 66 1.53 -3.81 -5.35
C ARG A 66 0.65 -2.93 -4.47
N ILE A 67 1.06 -1.67 -4.33
CA ILE A 67 0.23 -0.58 -3.84
C ILE A 67 0.13 0.48 -4.94
N ASP A 68 -0.90 1.30 -4.90
CA ASP A 68 -1.20 2.30 -5.93
C ASP A 68 -0.08 3.35 -6.02
N ARG A 69 0.10 3.95 -7.19
CA ARG A 69 1.09 5.01 -7.43
C ARG A 69 1.02 6.17 -6.41
N PRO A 70 -0.17 6.74 -6.09
CA PRO A 70 -0.28 7.82 -5.12
C PRO A 70 -0.19 7.37 -3.65
N THR A 71 -0.15 6.06 -3.37
CA THR A 71 -0.04 5.47 -2.04
C THR A 71 1.41 5.26 -1.67
N SER A 72 1.78 5.53 -0.42
CA SER A 72 3.12 5.26 0.13
C SER A 72 3.13 4.03 1.05
N GLY A 73 4.32 3.57 1.44
CA GLY A 73 4.50 2.52 2.43
C GLY A 73 5.07 1.22 1.88
N ILE A 74 4.89 0.14 2.63
CA ILE A 74 5.59 -1.13 2.45
C ILE A 74 5.25 -1.80 1.13
N VAL A 75 6.30 -2.20 0.41
CA VAL A 75 6.24 -3.16 -0.69
C VAL A 75 7.32 -4.21 -0.49
N VAL A 76 6.93 -5.48 -0.53
CA VAL A 76 7.82 -6.65 -0.40
C VAL A 76 8.06 -7.26 -1.76
N PHE A 77 9.31 -7.60 -2.06
CA PHE A 77 9.74 -8.30 -3.27
C PHE A 77 10.46 -9.60 -2.90
N ALA A 78 10.42 -10.57 -3.80
CA ALA A 78 11.12 -11.83 -3.63
C ALA A 78 12.42 -11.84 -4.44
N LYS A 79 13.56 -12.15 -3.80
CA LYS A 79 14.89 -12.23 -4.43
C LYS A 79 15.13 -13.56 -5.15
N THR A 80 14.23 -14.53 -4.99
CA THR A 80 14.29 -15.84 -5.66
C THR A 80 12.91 -16.28 -6.17
N SER A 81 12.86 -17.09 -7.23
CA SER A 81 11.61 -17.63 -7.79
C SER A 81 10.87 -18.51 -6.79
N LYS A 82 11.59 -19.30 -5.98
CA LYS A 82 11.02 -20.14 -4.93
C LYS A 82 10.36 -19.30 -3.82
N ALA A 83 10.99 -18.18 -3.42
CA ALA A 83 10.40 -17.25 -2.46
C ALA A 83 9.18 -16.54 -3.05
N LEU A 84 9.22 -16.15 -4.33
CA LEU A 84 8.09 -15.56 -5.03
C LEU A 84 6.87 -16.48 -5.04
N TYR A 85 7.06 -17.73 -5.43
CA TYR A 85 5.99 -18.73 -5.44
C TYR A 85 5.34 -18.88 -4.05
N ARG A 86 6.16 -19.05 -3.01
CA ARG A 86 5.67 -19.22 -1.63
C ARG A 86 4.99 -17.95 -1.09
N MET A 87 5.50 -16.76 -1.41
CA MET A 87 4.84 -15.50 -1.05
C MET A 87 3.48 -15.36 -1.74
N ASN A 88 3.38 -15.75 -3.01
CA ASN A 88 2.11 -15.73 -3.73
C ASN A 88 1.07 -16.65 -3.07
N LEU A 89 1.48 -17.84 -2.59
CA LEU A 89 0.60 -18.73 -1.82
C LEU A 89 0.11 -18.04 -0.55
N LEU A 90 1.00 -17.43 0.25
CA LEU A 90 0.61 -16.70 1.47
C LEU A 90 -0.40 -15.58 1.18
N PHE A 91 -0.26 -14.86 0.05
CA PHE A 91 -1.24 -13.85 -0.38
C PHE A 91 -2.58 -14.47 -0.77
N GLN A 92 -2.57 -15.61 -1.49
CA GLN A 92 -3.78 -16.34 -1.92
C GLN A 92 -4.55 -16.90 -0.72
N GLU A 93 -3.84 -17.49 0.22
CA GLU A 93 -4.37 -18.08 1.46
C GLU A 93 -4.74 -17.01 2.52
N LYS A 94 -4.50 -15.73 2.24
CA LYS A 94 -4.75 -14.60 3.16
C LYS A 94 -3.98 -14.69 4.48
N CYS A 95 -2.84 -15.34 4.48
CA CYS A 95 -1.94 -15.49 5.62
C CYS A 95 -1.04 -14.26 5.85
N ILE A 96 -1.25 -13.18 5.11
CA ILE A 96 -0.50 -11.92 5.24
C ILE A 96 -1.40 -10.86 5.85
N HIS A 97 -1.03 -10.39 7.03
CA HIS A 97 -1.71 -9.31 7.72
C HIS A 97 -1.19 -7.97 7.23
N LYS A 98 -2.08 -7.06 6.81
CA LYS A 98 -1.73 -5.77 6.23
C LYS A 98 -2.51 -4.67 6.91
N ILE A 99 -1.79 -3.72 7.49
CA ILE A 99 -2.34 -2.55 8.16
C ILE A 99 -2.00 -1.30 7.34
N TYR A 100 -3.01 -0.51 7.06
CA TYR A 100 -2.87 0.78 6.41
C TYR A 100 -3.34 1.89 7.35
N TRP A 101 -2.71 3.03 7.26
CA TRP A 101 -3.23 4.26 7.83
C TRP A 101 -3.83 5.12 6.75
N ALA A 102 -5.00 5.67 7.01
CA ALA A 102 -5.72 6.53 6.07
C ALA A 102 -6.20 7.79 6.77
N ILE A 103 -6.03 8.94 6.13
CA ILE A 103 -6.63 10.21 6.57
C ILE A 103 -7.81 10.49 5.65
N VAL A 104 -9.01 10.58 6.24
CA VAL A 104 -10.25 10.80 5.51
C VAL A 104 -10.85 12.17 5.82
N LYS A 105 -11.66 12.68 4.87
CA LYS A 105 -12.34 13.97 5.00
C LYS A 105 -13.37 13.95 6.12
N ASN A 106 -14.29 13.01 6.04
CA ASN A 106 -15.40 12.89 6.95
C ASN A 106 -15.18 11.72 7.89
N LYS A 107 -15.48 11.91 9.16
CA LYS A 107 -15.51 10.82 10.13
C LYS A 107 -16.59 9.80 9.71
N PRO A 108 -16.27 8.50 9.60
CA PRO A 108 -17.29 7.48 9.40
C PRO A 108 -18.33 7.48 10.51
N ILE A 109 -19.57 7.07 10.18
CA ILE A 109 -20.68 7.02 11.16
C ILE A 109 -20.31 6.12 12.35
N LYS A 110 -19.72 4.96 12.08
CA LYS A 110 -19.24 4.04 13.11
C LYS A 110 -17.76 4.28 13.39
N SER A 111 -17.37 4.23 14.65
CA SER A 111 -15.95 4.35 15.04
C SER A 111 -15.11 3.15 14.59
N LYS A 112 -15.74 1.98 14.44
CA LYS A 112 -15.16 0.76 13.86
C LYS A 112 -16.21 -0.01 13.10
N ASP A 113 -15.85 -0.59 11.97
CA ASP A 113 -16.74 -1.42 11.16
C ASP A 113 -15.98 -2.37 10.24
N THR A 114 -16.71 -3.34 9.72
CA THR A 114 -16.25 -4.24 8.66
C THR A 114 -16.99 -3.92 7.37
N LEU A 115 -16.28 -3.38 6.39
CA LEU A 115 -16.86 -3.08 5.09
C LEU A 115 -16.79 -4.31 4.18
N ILE A 116 -17.95 -4.79 3.77
CA ILE A 116 -18.12 -5.88 2.81
C ILE A 116 -18.82 -5.30 1.59
N HIS A 117 -18.10 -5.24 0.47
CA HIS A 117 -18.62 -4.74 -0.81
C HIS A 117 -18.18 -5.63 -1.95
N TRP A 118 -18.83 -5.48 -3.10
CA TRP A 118 -18.42 -6.09 -4.37
C TRP A 118 -17.80 -5.00 -5.24
N LEU A 119 -16.56 -5.20 -5.65
CA LEU A 119 -15.78 -4.23 -6.38
C LEU A 119 -15.71 -4.59 -7.85
N LYS A 120 -16.13 -3.67 -8.72
CA LYS A 120 -16.00 -3.78 -10.18
C LYS A 120 -15.02 -2.74 -10.70
N LYS A 121 -13.93 -3.20 -11.33
CA LYS A 121 -12.94 -2.32 -11.95
C LYS A 121 -13.42 -1.87 -13.33
N ASN A 122 -13.28 -0.57 -13.60
CA ASN A 122 -13.39 -0.02 -14.94
C ASN A 122 -11.99 0.14 -15.55
N PRO A 123 -11.59 -0.67 -16.52
CA PRO A 123 -10.24 -0.60 -17.10
C PRO A 123 -10.00 0.69 -17.91
N LYS A 124 -11.04 1.29 -18.51
CA LYS A 124 -10.93 2.52 -19.33
C LYS A 124 -10.54 3.73 -18.47
N THR A 125 -11.18 3.90 -17.32
CA THR A 125 -10.91 5.01 -16.39
C THR A 125 -9.91 4.63 -15.31
N ASN A 126 -9.52 3.36 -15.22
CA ASN A 126 -8.71 2.80 -14.14
C ASN A 126 -9.27 3.18 -12.75
N THR A 127 -10.59 3.07 -12.58
CA THR A 127 -11.31 3.26 -11.31
C THR A 127 -11.93 1.95 -10.85
N THR A 128 -12.29 1.85 -9.58
CA THR A 128 -13.02 0.71 -9.02
C THR A 128 -14.26 1.24 -8.31
N LYS A 129 -15.43 0.72 -8.64
CA LYS A 129 -16.69 1.09 -7.98
C LYS A 129 -17.10 0.01 -6.99
N ALA A 130 -17.51 0.44 -5.79
CA ALA A 130 -18.05 -0.45 -4.76
C ALA A 130 -19.57 -0.57 -4.89
N TYR A 131 -20.09 -1.77 -4.62
CA TYR A 131 -21.52 -2.09 -4.63
C TYR A 131 -21.87 -2.88 -3.38
N PRO A 132 -23.08 -2.70 -2.82
CA PRO A 132 -23.51 -3.39 -1.60
C PRO A 132 -23.83 -4.87 -1.82
N LYS A 133 -24.12 -5.26 -3.07
CA LYS A 133 -24.44 -6.63 -3.48
C LYS A 133 -23.59 -7.05 -4.68
N GLU A 134 -23.48 -8.35 -4.89
CA GLU A 134 -22.77 -8.91 -6.04
C GLU A 134 -23.43 -8.47 -7.36
N ILE A 135 -22.58 -8.08 -8.30
CA ILE A 135 -22.99 -7.77 -9.69
C ILE A 135 -22.03 -8.49 -10.66
N LYS A 136 -22.41 -8.61 -11.91
CA LYS A 136 -21.58 -9.23 -12.96
C LYS A 136 -20.18 -8.62 -13.01
N ASP A 137 -19.14 -9.47 -13.01
CA ASP A 137 -17.71 -9.11 -13.02
C ASP A 137 -17.21 -8.36 -11.77
N SER A 138 -17.95 -8.38 -10.67
CA SER A 138 -17.49 -7.84 -9.40
C SER A 138 -16.75 -8.89 -8.58
N LYS A 139 -15.93 -8.43 -7.64
CA LYS A 139 -15.18 -9.31 -6.72
C LYS A 139 -15.43 -8.88 -5.29
N LYS A 140 -15.75 -9.82 -4.42
CA LYS A 140 -15.94 -9.57 -2.98
C LYS A 140 -14.67 -8.95 -2.37
N ALA A 141 -14.85 -7.90 -1.59
CA ALA A 141 -13.81 -7.13 -0.91
C ALA A 141 -14.19 -6.90 0.54
N ILE A 142 -13.27 -7.20 1.45
CA ILE A 142 -13.47 -7.11 2.90
C ILE A 142 -12.30 -6.34 3.50
N LEU A 143 -12.60 -5.31 4.27
CA LEU A 143 -11.67 -4.62 5.15
C LEU A 143 -12.33 -4.34 6.50
N HIS A 144 -11.52 -4.22 7.53
CA HIS A 144 -11.91 -3.65 8.81
C HIS A 144 -11.28 -2.27 8.93
N TYR A 145 -11.97 -1.33 9.56
CA TYR A 145 -11.35 -0.07 9.95
C TYR A 145 -11.72 0.29 11.39
N GLU A 146 -10.85 1.08 12.00
CA GLU A 146 -11.07 1.72 13.29
C GLU A 146 -10.63 3.18 13.22
N VAL A 147 -11.42 4.07 13.83
CA VAL A 147 -11.08 5.49 14.02
C VAL A 147 -10.06 5.58 15.15
N VAL A 148 -8.81 5.88 14.80
CA VAL A 148 -7.71 6.01 15.77
C VAL A 148 -7.69 7.39 16.40
N LYS A 149 -7.94 8.43 15.60
CA LYS A 149 -7.88 9.82 16.07
C LYS A 149 -8.76 10.74 15.24
N GLN A 150 -9.52 11.59 15.93
CA GLN A 150 -10.16 12.74 15.29
C GLN A 150 -9.18 13.91 15.30
N LEU A 151 -8.82 14.40 14.14
CA LEU A 151 -8.05 15.62 13.96
C LEU A 151 -8.99 16.82 13.80
N LYS A 152 -8.46 18.05 13.82
CA LYS A 152 -9.28 19.27 13.66
C LYS A 152 -10.18 19.24 12.41
N THR A 153 -9.66 18.79 11.28
CA THR A 153 -10.36 18.82 9.98
C THR A 153 -10.59 17.42 9.41
N TYR A 154 -9.78 16.44 9.79
CA TYR A 154 -9.73 15.11 9.20
C TYR A 154 -9.90 14.03 10.26
N CYS A 155 -10.05 12.80 9.82
CA CYS A 155 -10.12 11.64 10.69
C CYS A 155 -9.04 10.64 10.31
N HIS A 156 -8.26 10.16 11.28
CA HIS A 156 -7.26 9.12 11.10
C HIS A 156 -7.89 7.75 11.34
N LEU A 157 -7.78 6.89 10.34
CA LEU A 157 -8.26 5.51 10.37
C LEU A 157 -7.07 4.54 10.29
N GLU A 158 -7.12 3.50 11.11
CA GLU A 158 -6.38 2.27 10.87
C GLU A 158 -7.26 1.32 10.07
N VAL A 159 -6.71 0.72 9.02
CA VAL A 159 -7.44 -0.15 8.08
C VAL A 159 -6.72 -1.48 7.96
N VAL A 160 -7.40 -2.57 8.29
CA VAL A 160 -6.91 -3.95 8.14
C VAL A 160 -7.54 -4.59 6.92
N LEU A 161 -6.72 -4.97 5.94
CA LEU A 161 -7.18 -5.62 4.72
C LEU A 161 -7.31 -7.14 4.88
N LYS A 162 -8.51 -7.69 4.65
CA LYS A 162 -8.76 -9.14 4.50
C LYS A 162 -8.67 -9.60 3.04
N THR A 163 -8.84 -8.68 2.10
CA THR A 163 -8.68 -8.91 0.65
C THR A 163 -7.80 -7.82 0.06
N GLY A 164 -7.27 -8.01 -1.16
CA GLY A 164 -6.39 -7.04 -1.84
C GLY A 164 -6.87 -6.72 -3.25
N ARG A 165 -8.06 -6.12 -3.40
CA ARG A 165 -8.59 -5.72 -4.71
C ARG A 165 -8.00 -4.36 -5.14
N SER A 166 -7.99 -4.13 -6.47
CA SER A 166 -7.53 -2.84 -7.02
C SER A 166 -8.30 -1.69 -6.39
N HIS A 167 -7.60 -0.66 -5.90
CA HIS A 167 -8.14 0.53 -5.25
C HIS A 167 -9.12 0.24 -4.09
N GLN A 168 -9.00 -0.90 -3.44
CA GLN A 168 -10.02 -1.38 -2.49
C GLN A 168 -10.32 -0.37 -1.38
N ILE A 169 -9.31 0.05 -0.61
CA ILE A 169 -9.49 1.00 0.51
C ILE A 169 -10.11 2.29 0.01
N ARG A 170 -9.60 2.82 -1.08
CA ARG A 170 -10.03 4.08 -1.70
C ARG A 170 -11.50 4.05 -2.08
N SER A 171 -11.94 3.00 -2.80
CA SER A 171 -13.32 2.86 -3.26
C SER A 171 -14.29 2.54 -2.12
N GLN A 172 -13.90 1.73 -1.14
CA GLN A 172 -14.79 1.37 -0.02
C GLN A 172 -14.97 2.54 0.96
N LEU A 173 -13.90 3.29 1.29
CA LEU A 173 -14.02 4.46 2.14
C LEU A 173 -14.81 5.59 1.45
N ALA A 174 -14.60 5.82 0.17
CA ALA A 174 -15.41 6.77 -0.61
C ALA A 174 -16.89 6.37 -0.66
N TYR A 175 -17.19 5.07 -0.80
CA TYR A 175 -18.56 4.55 -0.83
C TYR A 175 -19.33 4.87 0.47
N ILE A 176 -18.67 4.85 1.62
CA ILE A 176 -19.29 5.21 2.91
C ILE A 176 -19.23 6.71 3.22
N GLY A 177 -18.90 7.56 2.24
CA GLY A 177 -18.86 9.02 2.39
C GLY A 177 -17.61 9.57 3.09
N SER A 178 -16.56 8.76 3.26
CA SER A 178 -15.28 9.13 3.91
C SER A 178 -14.10 9.07 2.93
N PRO A 179 -14.06 9.89 1.86
CA PRO A 179 -12.99 9.85 0.87
C PRO A 179 -11.63 10.20 1.49
N ILE A 180 -10.58 9.53 1.00
CA ILE A 180 -9.20 9.73 1.47
C ILE A 180 -8.71 11.10 1.03
N LYS A 181 -8.04 11.82 1.94
CA LYS A 181 -7.46 13.14 1.67
C LYS A 181 -6.52 13.12 0.46
N GLY A 182 -6.78 13.99 -0.50
CA GLY A 182 -6.02 14.12 -1.75
C GLY A 182 -6.47 13.19 -2.87
N ASP A 183 -7.46 12.32 -2.65
CA ASP A 183 -7.90 11.33 -3.65
C ASP A 183 -9.02 11.88 -4.54
N LEU A 184 -8.66 12.73 -5.51
CA LEU A 184 -9.61 13.28 -6.49
C LEU A 184 -10.41 12.19 -7.23
N LYS A 185 -9.75 11.05 -7.51
CA LYS A 185 -10.37 9.95 -8.25
C LYS A 185 -11.57 9.34 -7.51
N TYR A 186 -11.60 9.50 -6.19
CA TYR A 186 -12.61 8.95 -5.31
C TYR A 186 -13.35 10.02 -4.49
N GLY A 187 -13.43 11.24 -5.01
CA GLY A 187 -14.33 12.27 -4.49
C GLY A 187 -13.78 13.17 -3.40
N PHE A 188 -12.46 13.22 -3.23
CA PHE A 188 -11.87 14.30 -2.45
C PHE A 188 -11.76 15.58 -3.28
N ASP A 189 -11.93 16.77 -2.66
CA ASP A 189 -12.13 18.04 -3.39
C ASP A 189 -10.89 18.53 -4.13
N ARG A 190 -9.69 18.25 -3.63
CA ARG A 190 -8.42 18.75 -4.20
C ARG A 190 -7.27 17.78 -4.00
N SER A 191 -6.32 17.77 -4.93
CA SER A 191 -5.09 16.98 -4.80
C SER A 191 -4.18 17.51 -3.68
N ASN A 192 -3.34 16.63 -3.14
CA ASN A 192 -2.20 17.06 -2.35
C ASN A 192 -1.12 17.67 -3.25
N LYS A 193 -0.32 18.62 -2.73
CA LYS A 193 0.76 19.28 -3.48
C LYS A 193 1.77 18.31 -4.08
N ASN A 194 2.01 17.16 -3.44
CA ASN A 194 2.93 16.11 -3.90
C ASN A 194 2.29 15.09 -4.85
N GLY A 195 1.01 15.26 -5.23
CA GLY A 195 0.26 14.35 -6.10
C GLY A 195 -0.11 13.01 -5.47
N GLY A 196 0.17 12.81 -4.18
CA GLY A 196 -0.18 11.61 -3.42
C GLY A 196 -1.53 11.71 -2.73
N ILE A 197 -1.91 10.61 -2.07
CA ILE A 197 -3.07 10.53 -1.20
C ILE A 197 -2.62 10.16 0.22
N HIS A 198 -3.39 10.54 1.23
CA HIS A 198 -3.08 10.17 2.61
C HIS A 198 -3.53 8.73 2.90
N LEU A 199 -2.92 7.80 2.18
CA LEU A 199 -3.02 6.35 2.38
C LEU A 199 -1.60 5.78 2.44
N HIS A 200 -1.29 5.08 3.53
CA HIS A 200 0.04 4.56 3.80
C HIS A 200 -0.03 3.10 4.23
N ALA A 201 0.69 2.22 3.53
CA ALA A 201 0.86 0.81 3.93
C ALA A 201 1.82 0.77 5.12
N LYS A 202 1.27 0.81 6.35
CA LYS A 202 1.99 1.06 7.61
C LYS A 202 2.71 -0.17 8.13
N CYS A 203 2.04 -1.33 8.08
CA CYS A 203 2.59 -2.56 8.63
C CYS A 203 2.21 -3.77 7.77
N ILE A 204 3.12 -4.72 7.66
CA ILE A 204 2.87 -6.04 7.07
C ILE A 204 3.46 -7.11 7.98
N GLU A 205 2.67 -8.16 8.24
CA GLU A 205 3.08 -9.29 9.06
C GLU A 205 2.79 -10.60 8.32
N PHE A 206 3.75 -11.53 8.33
CA PHE A 206 3.62 -12.83 7.70
C PHE A 206 4.67 -13.82 8.22
N THR A 207 4.39 -15.10 8.07
CA THR A 207 5.42 -16.14 8.31
C THR A 207 6.39 -16.17 7.13
N HIS A 208 7.68 -15.99 7.41
CA HIS A 208 8.72 -15.98 6.38
C HIS A 208 8.71 -17.29 5.56
N PRO A 209 8.67 -17.21 4.21
CA PRO A 209 8.42 -18.36 3.34
C PRO A 209 9.50 -19.46 3.43
N VAL A 210 10.69 -19.13 3.92
CA VAL A 210 11.81 -20.08 4.04
C VAL A 210 12.15 -20.38 5.49
N SER A 211 12.48 -19.38 6.30
CA SER A 211 12.89 -19.57 7.70
C SER A 211 11.74 -19.93 8.64
N LYS A 212 10.50 -19.76 8.22
CA LYS A 212 9.27 -20.00 9.01
C LYS A 212 9.12 -19.12 10.27
N LYS A 213 10.00 -18.13 10.45
CA LYS A 213 9.88 -17.14 11.52
C LYS A 213 8.81 -16.11 11.17
N MET A 214 8.13 -15.59 12.20
CA MET A 214 7.22 -14.47 12.03
C MET A 214 8.03 -13.21 11.70
N ILE A 215 7.64 -12.52 10.62
CA ILE A 215 8.22 -11.24 10.20
C ILE A 215 7.16 -10.16 10.33
N LYS A 216 7.53 -9.10 11.04
CA LYS A 216 6.77 -7.85 11.11
C LYS A 216 7.64 -6.73 10.55
N ILE A 217 7.13 -6.00 9.55
CA ILE A 217 7.81 -4.86 8.93
C ILE A 217 6.91 -3.65 9.09
N GLU A 218 7.49 -2.56 9.58
CA GLU A 218 6.80 -1.27 9.72
C GLU A 218 7.48 -0.20 8.86
N ALA A 219 6.69 0.66 8.24
CA ALA A 219 7.17 1.80 7.47
C ALA A 219 7.04 3.11 8.24
N ASN A 220 8.06 3.95 8.13
CA ASN A 220 7.98 5.33 8.57
C ASN A 220 7.00 6.11 7.68
N LEU A 221 6.22 6.97 8.31
CA LEU A 221 5.28 7.85 7.61
C LEU A 221 6.01 8.84 6.70
N PRO A 222 5.39 9.31 5.62
CA PRO A 222 5.90 10.44 4.86
C PRO A 222 5.96 11.69 5.75
N SER A 223 6.98 12.53 5.56
CA SER A 223 7.07 13.84 6.23
C SER A 223 5.95 14.76 5.76
N ASP A 224 4.97 14.97 6.63
CA ASP A 224 3.77 15.80 6.39
C ASP A 224 3.14 16.14 7.73
N VAL A 225 2.72 17.40 7.91
CA VAL A 225 2.17 17.89 9.18
C VAL A 225 1.00 17.05 9.72
N ILE A 226 0.17 16.50 8.83
CA ILE A 226 -0.97 15.67 9.24
C ILE A 226 -0.50 14.30 9.72
N TRP A 227 0.48 13.69 9.03
CA TRP A 227 1.09 12.44 9.47
C TRP A 227 1.84 12.61 10.78
N ASP A 228 2.55 13.73 10.96
CA ASP A 228 3.27 14.05 12.21
C ASP A 228 2.30 14.18 13.39
N GLU A 229 1.10 14.76 13.16
CA GLU A 229 0.06 14.82 14.19
C GLU A 229 -0.53 13.44 14.52
N CYS A 230 -0.61 12.53 13.55
CA CYS A 230 -1.05 11.15 13.78
C CYS A 230 -0.03 10.33 14.56
N SER A 231 1.27 10.53 14.34
CA SER A 231 2.34 9.81 15.05
C SER A 231 2.46 10.20 16.53
N LYS A 232 1.97 11.39 16.92
CA LYS A 232 1.89 11.86 18.31
C LYS A 232 0.74 11.21 19.11
N ILE A 233 0.32 9.99 18.76
CA ILE A 233 -0.64 9.24 19.56
C ILE A 233 0.05 8.94 20.89
N LYS A 234 -0.43 9.58 21.95
CA LYS A 234 0.05 9.36 23.31
C LYS A 234 0.02 7.89 23.64
N ALA A 235 1.17 7.36 24.09
CA ALA A 235 1.15 6.23 24.98
C ALA A 235 0.29 6.65 26.19
N GLN A 236 -0.94 6.16 26.24
CA GLN A 236 -1.75 6.12 27.46
C GLN A 236 -1.47 4.82 28.16
#